data_711290fe82dffb0e84f84ff3e3716e50
#
_entry.id   711290fe82dffb0e84f84ff3e3716e50
#
_cell.length_a   1.000
_cell.length_b   1.000
_cell.length_c   1.000
_cell.angle_alpha   90.00
_cell.angle_beta   90.00
_cell.angle_gamma   90.00
#
_symmetry.space_group_name_H-M   'P 1'
#
loop_
_entity.id
_entity.type
_entity.pdbx_description
1 polymer ?
#
loop_
_entity_poly.entity_id
_entity_poly.type
_entity_poly.pdbx_seq_one_letter_code
_entity_poly.pdbx_strand_id
1 'polypeptide(L)'
;VHVPLSIESQLEARVLMMSTNNILSPANGKPIIVPSQDIILGLYFMTMERNNEKGEGMVFADKTEVLIALDNAAISLHAKIKTRIEYPELNGEKSFRIVETTPGRVKLSEILPQNASVNFDILNQLMTKKQVTKVIDYIYRHCGQKDTVIFADKMMALGFNQACVSGISFGISDLTTPVKKE
;
A
#
# COMPACT_ATOMS: atom_id res chain seq x y z
N VAL A 1 -29.90 16.35 5.29
CA VAL A 1 -29.47 15.45 4.20
C VAL A 1 -30.65 15.25 3.27
N HIS A 2 -30.44 15.43 1.96
CA HIS A 2 -31.48 15.29 0.94
C HIS A 2 -31.06 14.29 -0.13
N VAL A 3 -32.04 13.63 -0.74
CA VAL A 3 -31.85 12.76 -1.89
C VAL A 3 -32.15 13.57 -3.15
N PRO A 4 -31.32 13.52 -4.21
CA PRO A 4 -31.61 14.19 -5.48
C PRO A 4 -32.88 13.62 -6.10
N LEU A 5 -33.85 14.48 -6.39
CA LEU A 5 -35.17 14.07 -6.88
C LEU A 5 -35.30 14.17 -8.41
N SER A 6 -34.65 15.15 -9.04
CA SER A 6 -34.69 15.29 -10.49
C SER A 6 -33.63 14.40 -11.17
N ILE A 7 -33.86 14.04 -12.43
CA ILE A 7 -32.94 13.23 -13.24
C ILE A 7 -31.61 13.99 -13.44
N GLU A 8 -31.67 15.29 -13.66
CA GLU A 8 -30.50 16.16 -13.82
C GLU A 8 -29.62 16.15 -12.57
N SER A 9 -30.23 16.30 -11.39
CA SER A 9 -29.51 16.26 -10.11
C SER A 9 -28.88 14.88 -9.86
N GLN A 10 -29.57 13.79 -10.25
CA GLN A 10 -29.03 12.44 -10.13
C GLN A 10 -27.83 12.22 -11.07
N LEU A 11 -27.90 12.75 -12.27
CA LEU A 11 -26.79 12.70 -13.24
C LEU A 11 -25.60 13.51 -12.74
N GLU A 12 -25.81 14.72 -12.26
CA GLU A 12 -24.74 15.54 -11.66
C GLU A 12 -24.07 14.85 -10.49
N ALA A 13 -24.85 14.25 -9.58
CA ALA A 13 -24.31 13.52 -8.45
C ALA A 13 -23.41 12.35 -8.91
N ARG A 14 -23.84 11.59 -9.91
CA ARG A 14 -23.08 10.44 -10.42
C ARG A 14 -21.85 10.83 -11.22
N VAL A 15 -21.97 11.82 -12.09
CA VAL A 15 -20.90 12.18 -13.05
C VAL A 15 -19.89 13.13 -12.40
N LEU A 16 -20.34 14.11 -11.65
CA LEU A 16 -19.48 15.18 -11.13
C LEU A 16 -19.07 14.98 -9.66
N MET A 17 -19.96 14.44 -8.82
CA MET A 17 -19.73 14.42 -7.37
C MET A 17 -19.15 13.11 -6.82
N MET A 18 -19.27 12.00 -7.54
CA MET A 18 -18.72 10.73 -7.05
C MET A 18 -17.20 10.82 -6.88
N SER A 19 -16.71 10.36 -5.73
CA SER A 19 -15.28 10.33 -5.39
C SER A 19 -14.44 9.53 -6.38
N THR A 20 -15.01 8.48 -6.95
CA THR A 20 -14.37 7.67 -8.00
C THR A 20 -14.04 8.47 -9.26
N ASN A 21 -14.76 9.57 -9.53
CA ASN A 21 -14.53 10.45 -10.66
C ASN A 21 -13.62 11.65 -10.32
N ASN A 22 -13.30 11.84 -9.03
CA ASN A 22 -12.51 12.97 -8.52
C ASN A 22 -11.24 12.49 -7.84
N ILE A 23 -10.37 11.83 -8.58
CA ILE A 23 -9.12 11.25 -8.04
C ILE A 23 -8.05 12.31 -7.84
N LEU A 24 -7.94 13.25 -8.79
CA LEU A 24 -6.94 14.31 -8.74
C LEU A 24 -7.57 15.66 -8.34
N SER A 25 -6.81 16.43 -7.55
CA SER A 25 -7.19 17.80 -7.21
C SER A 25 -7.08 18.72 -8.43
N PRO A 26 -8.13 19.49 -8.75
CA PRO A 26 -8.05 20.48 -9.84
C PRO A 26 -7.09 21.64 -9.53
N ALA A 27 -6.76 21.88 -8.26
CA ALA A 27 -5.86 22.95 -7.85
C ALA A 27 -4.39 22.68 -8.15
N ASN A 28 -3.96 21.41 -8.05
CA ASN A 28 -2.53 21.06 -8.15
C ASN A 28 -2.23 19.71 -8.83
N GLY A 29 -3.26 19.00 -9.31
CA GLY A 29 -3.13 17.71 -9.97
C GLY A 29 -2.62 16.56 -9.09
N LYS A 30 -2.60 16.74 -7.75
CA LYS A 30 -2.22 15.67 -6.81
C LYS A 30 -3.41 14.81 -6.47
N PRO A 31 -3.21 13.50 -6.16
CA PRO A 31 -4.28 12.63 -5.71
C PRO A 31 -4.97 13.16 -4.44
N ILE A 32 -6.31 13.17 -4.44
CA ILE A 32 -7.13 13.50 -3.28
C ILE A 32 -7.44 12.24 -2.47
N ILE A 33 -7.69 11.12 -3.15
CA ILE A 33 -8.03 9.84 -2.53
C ILE A 33 -6.78 9.16 -1.95
N VAL A 34 -6.16 9.78 -0.96
CA VAL A 34 -4.98 9.25 -0.27
C VAL A 34 -5.40 8.77 1.11
N PRO A 35 -5.09 7.50 1.45
CA PRO A 35 -5.31 6.99 2.80
C PRO A 35 -4.66 7.87 3.87
N SER A 36 -5.25 7.88 5.06
CA SER A 36 -4.77 8.66 6.20
C SER A 36 -4.94 7.91 7.51
N GLN A 37 -4.41 8.45 8.61
CA GLN A 37 -4.58 7.94 9.97
C GLN A 37 -4.20 6.45 10.09
N ASP A 38 -5.11 5.62 10.58
CA ASP A 38 -4.86 4.21 10.91
C ASP A 38 -4.47 3.37 9.69
N ILE A 39 -4.97 3.73 8.50
CA ILE A 39 -4.60 3.05 7.26
C ILE A 39 -3.10 3.21 7.00
N ILE A 40 -2.60 4.43 7.12
CA ILE A 40 -1.15 4.71 6.95
C ILE A 40 -0.34 4.04 8.05
N LEU A 41 -0.84 4.04 9.29
CA LEU A 41 -0.19 3.37 10.41
C LEU A 41 -0.02 1.87 10.14
N GLY A 42 -1.08 1.21 9.67
CA GLY A 42 -1.04 -0.21 9.32
C GLY A 42 -0.09 -0.51 8.16
N LEU A 43 -0.11 0.31 7.11
CA LEU A 43 0.80 0.15 5.97
C LEU A 43 2.26 0.42 6.35
N TYR A 44 2.51 1.42 7.18
CA TYR A 44 3.83 1.73 7.71
C TYR A 44 4.36 0.55 8.52
N PHE A 45 3.58 0.06 9.49
CA PHE A 45 3.94 -1.10 10.31
C PHE A 45 4.26 -2.31 9.45
N MET A 46 3.41 -2.65 8.47
CA MET A 46 3.59 -3.81 7.61
C MET A 46 4.86 -3.74 6.76
N THR A 47 5.23 -2.54 6.28
CA THR A 47 6.37 -2.35 5.37
C THR A 47 7.67 -1.99 6.07
N MET A 48 7.64 -1.85 7.40
CA MET A 48 8.83 -1.62 8.21
C MET A 48 9.73 -2.85 8.19
N GLU A 49 11.04 -2.64 8.15
CA GLU A 49 12.03 -3.69 8.32
C GLU A 49 12.66 -3.64 9.71
N ARG A 50 12.97 -4.80 10.25
CA ARG A 50 13.69 -4.96 11.53
C ARG A 50 14.83 -5.94 11.36
N ASN A 51 15.92 -5.70 12.07
CA ASN A 51 17.05 -6.60 12.12
C ASN A 51 16.84 -7.68 13.18
N ASN A 52 17.48 -8.82 13.04
CA ASN A 52 17.43 -9.95 13.95
C ASN A 52 16.02 -10.55 14.13
N GLU A 53 15.19 -10.46 13.12
CA GLU A 53 13.86 -11.06 13.10
C GLU A 53 13.91 -12.53 12.64
N LYS A 54 12.92 -13.32 13.07
CA LYS A 54 12.80 -14.72 12.67
C LYS A 54 12.72 -14.86 11.14
N GLY A 55 13.61 -15.65 10.56
CA GLY A 55 13.68 -15.89 9.11
C GLY A 55 14.54 -14.88 8.33
N GLU A 56 15.30 -14.02 9.02
CA GLU A 56 16.20 -13.08 8.35
C GLU A 56 17.24 -13.83 7.46
N GLY A 57 17.43 -13.32 6.25
CA GLY A 57 18.37 -13.87 5.27
C GLY A 57 17.85 -15.07 4.47
N MET A 58 16.65 -15.57 4.76
CA MET A 58 16.05 -16.67 3.97
C MET A 58 15.79 -16.25 2.53
N VAL A 59 15.90 -17.24 1.63
CA VAL A 59 15.70 -17.06 0.18
C VAL A 59 14.48 -17.88 -0.24
N PHE A 60 13.57 -17.26 -0.97
CA PHE A 60 12.34 -17.87 -1.44
C PHE A 60 12.26 -17.89 -2.97
N ALA A 61 11.67 -18.94 -3.51
CA ALA A 61 11.56 -19.14 -4.94
C ALA A 61 10.53 -18.21 -5.60
N ASP A 62 9.46 -17.86 -4.87
CA ASP A 62 8.41 -16.95 -5.35
C ASP A 62 7.66 -16.25 -4.20
N LYS A 63 6.71 -15.39 -4.55
CA LYS A 63 5.86 -14.67 -3.58
C LYS A 63 4.96 -15.60 -2.78
N THR A 64 4.46 -16.66 -3.40
CA THR A 64 3.53 -17.61 -2.78
C THR A 64 4.20 -18.37 -1.64
N GLU A 65 5.45 -18.78 -1.85
CA GLU A 65 6.26 -19.44 -0.81
C GLU A 65 6.48 -18.51 0.39
N VAL A 66 6.75 -17.22 0.16
CA VAL A 66 6.87 -16.22 1.24
C VAL A 66 5.58 -16.13 2.06
N LEU A 67 4.42 -16.07 1.40
CA LEU A 67 3.14 -15.95 2.08
C LEU A 67 2.80 -17.21 2.90
N ILE A 68 3.05 -18.39 2.35
CA ILE A 68 2.90 -19.67 3.07
C ILE A 68 3.81 -19.72 4.31
N ALA A 69 5.06 -19.28 4.17
CA ALA A 69 6.00 -19.22 5.28
C ALA A 69 5.57 -18.22 6.36
N LEU A 70 4.97 -17.09 5.95
CA LEU A 70 4.41 -16.09 6.85
C LEU A 70 3.19 -16.63 7.62
N ASP A 71 2.26 -17.28 6.92
CA ASP A 71 1.04 -17.85 7.51
C ASP A 71 1.36 -18.96 8.51
N ASN A 72 2.40 -19.75 8.25
CA ASN A 72 2.91 -20.77 9.17
C ASN A 72 3.80 -20.19 10.28
N ALA A 73 3.92 -18.86 10.38
CA ALA A 73 4.79 -18.19 11.32
C ALA A 73 6.26 -18.69 11.29
N ALA A 74 6.72 -19.18 10.15
CA ALA A 74 8.11 -19.59 9.94
C ALA A 74 9.03 -18.35 9.83
N ILE A 75 8.50 -17.23 9.31
CA ILE A 75 9.17 -15.95 9.18
C ILE A 75 8.36 -14.83 9.83
N SER A 76 9.04 -13.78 10.27
CA SER A 76 8.40 -12.56 10.77
C SER A 76 8.01 -11.63 9.63
N LEU A 77 6.95 -10.84 9.82
CA LEU A 77 6.46 -9.83 8.86
C LEU A 77 7.54 -8.81 8.47
N HIS A 78 8.47 -8.53 9.38
CA HIS A 78 9.49 -7.48 9.27
C HIS A 78 10.88 -8.01 8.90
N ALA A 79 11.04 -9.33 8.76
CA ALA A 79 12.33 -9.96 8.47
C ALA A 79 12.85 -9.56 7.08
N LYS A 80 14.15 -9.32 6.96
CA LYS A 80 14.81 -9.12 5.67
C LYS A 80 14.98 -10.45 4.97
N ILE A 81 14.33 -10.64 3.84
CA ILE A 81 14.36 -11.86 3.02
C ILE A 81 14.78 -11.56 1.60
N LYS A 82 15.14 -12.59 0.85
CA LYS A 82 15.35 -12.50 -0.59
C LYS A 82 14.32 -13.37 -1.29
N THR A 83 13.63 -12.80 -2.27
CA THR A 83 12.65 -13.54 -3.06
C THR A 83 12.77 -13.21 -4.53
N ARG A 84 12.42 -14.18 -5.36
CA ARG A 84 12.35 -14.00 -6.81
C ARG A 84 11.04 -13.32 -7.15
N ILE A 85 11.13 -12.14 -7.75
CA ILE A 85 9.99 -11.32 -8.19
C ILE A 85 9.93 -11.32 -9.71
N GLU A 86 8.72 -11.45 -10.22
CA GLU A 86 8.42 -11.31 -11.64
C GLU A 86 8.30 -9.83 -11.99
N TYR A 87 9.03 -9.42 -13.02
CA TYR A 87 8.97 -8.10 -13.62
C TYR A 87 8.43 -8.24 -15.04
N PRO A 88 7.29 -7.61 -15.34
CA PRO A 88 6.77 -7.58 -16.70
C PRO A 88 7.68 -6.70 -17.57
N GLU A 89 8.09 -7.21 -18.73
CA GLU A 89 8.82 -6.44 -19.74
C GLU A 89 7.90 -5.92 -20.82
N LEU A 90 8.29 -4.81 -21.45
CA LEU A 90 7.52 -4.18 -22.53
C LEU A 90 7.28 -5.11 -23.74
N ASN A 91 8.11 -6.12 -23.89
CA ASN A 91 8.02 -7.11 -24.98
C ASN A 91 7.03 -8.26 -24.67
N GLY A 92 6.33 -8.23 -23.53
CA GLY A 92 5.45 -9.31 -23.08
C GLY A 92 6.19 -10.50 -22.47
N GLU A 93 7.50 -10.48 -22.41
CA GLU A 93 8.32 -11.47 -21.71
C GLU A 93 8.35 -11.14 -20.21
N LYS A 94 8.56 -12.18 -19.38
CA LYS A 94 8.63 -12.04 -17.94
C LYS A 94 10.09 -12.20 -17.52
N SER A 95 10.68 -11.17 -16.95
CA SER A 95 11.99 -11.29 -16.34
C SER A 95 11.85 -11.57 -14.84
N PHE A 96 12.73 -12.38 -14.30
CA PHE A 96 12.76 -12.70 -12.88
C PHE A 96 14.03 -12.14 -12.25
N ARG A 97 13.86 -11.43 -11.13
CA ARG A 97 14.98 -10.89 -10.36
C ARG A 97 14.86 -11.30 -8.91
N ILE A 98 16.00 -11.60 -8.30
CA ILE A 98 16.08 -11.79 -6.84
C ILE A 98 16.20 -10.42 -6.20
N VAL A 99 15.22 -10.09 -5.36
CA VAL A 99 15.12 -8.79 -4.69
C VAL A 99 15.14 -8.98 -3.19
N GLU A 100 15.88 -8.13 -2.51
CA GLU A 100 15.86 -8.02 -1.06
C GLU A 100 14.65 -7.22 -0.62
N THR A 101 13.85 -7.79 0.28
CA THR A 101 12.55 -7.22 0.69
C THR A 101 12.11 -7.76 2.05
N THR A 102 10.88 -7.46 2.47
CA THR A 102 10.24 -8.04 3.64
C THR A 102 8.94 -8.76 3.27
N PRO A 103 8.50 -9.76 4.04
CA PRO A 103 7.21 -10.44 3.80
C PRO A 103 6.03 -9.48 3.75
N GLY A 104 6.05 -8.41 4.57
CA GLY A 104 5.02 -7.38 4.55
C GLY A 104 4.94 -6.63 3.22
N ARG A 105 6.08 -6.30 2.60
CA ARG A 105 6.11 -5.66 1.26
C ARG A 105 5.65 -6.62 0.16
N VAL A 106 5.98 -7.90 0.29
CA VAL A 106 5.48 -8.95 -0.62
C VAL A 106 3.96 -9.04 -0.52
N LYS A 107 3.40 -9.08 0.69
CA LYS A 107 1.95 -9.07 0.92
C LYS A 107 1.26 -7.83 0.34
N LEU A 108 1.88 -6.65 0.49
CA LEU A 108 1.38 -5.42 -0.13
C LEU A 108 1.37 -5.52 -1.67
N SER A 109 2.32 -6.24 -2.26
CA SER A 109 2.38 -6.38 -3.72
C SER A 109 1.24 -7.18 -4.35
N GLU A 110 0.48 -7.95 -3.56
CA GLU A 110 -0.69 -8.70 -4.05
C GLU A 110 -1.83 -7.80 -4.51
N ILE A 111 -1.91 -6.60 -3.96
CA ILE A 111 -2.96 -5.65 -4.34
C ILE A 111 -2.62 -4.81 -5.57
N LEU A 112 -1.37 -4.92 -6.10
CA LEU A 112 -0.98 -4.18 -7.30
C LEU A 112 -1.84 -4.58 -8.51
N PRO A 113 -2.22 -3.61 -9.36
CA PRO A 113 -2.82 -3.92 -10.64
C PRO A 113 -1.87 -4.77 -11.50
N GLN A 114 -2.42 -5.77 -12.20
CA GLN A 114 -1.66 -6.59 -13.14
C GLN A 114 -1.44 -5.84 -14.46
N ASN A 115 -0.60 -4.83 -14.41
CA ASN A 115 -0.24 -4.04 -15.59
C ASN A 115 1.29 -4.05 -15.75
N ALA A 116 1.75 -4.25 -16.98
CA ALA A 116 3.17 -4.31 -17.33
C ALA A 116 3.98 -3.06 -16.93
N SER A 117 3.30 -1.93 -16.74
CA SER A 117 3.94 -0.68 -16.37
C SER A 117 4.17 -0.50 -14.87
N VAL A 118 3.63 -1.40 -14.01
CA VAL A 118 3.73 -1.26 -12.55
C VAL A 118 4.64 -2.34 -11.97
N ASN A 119 5.82 -1.93 -11.53
CA ASN A 119 6.83 -2.81 -10.99
C ASN A 119 6.75 -2.90 -9.46
N PHE A 120 7.26 -4.01 -8.89
CA PHE A 120 7.36 -4.23 -7.45
C PHE A 120 8.19 -3.15 -6.73
N ASP A 121 9.19 -2.58 -7.38
CA ASP A 121 10.13 -1.62 -6.78
C ASP A 121 9.44 -0.38 -6.17
N ILE A 122 8.28 -0.01 -6.69
CA ILE A 122 7.51 1.13 -6.18
C ILE A 122 6.97 0.87 -4.76
N LEU A 123 6.77 -0.41 -4.40
CA LEU A 123 6.31 -0.84 -3.08
C LEU A 123 7.45 -1.31 -2.17
N ASN A 124 8.64 -1.58 -2.72
CA ASN A 124 9.77 -2.09 -1.94
C ASN A 124 10.47 -1.01 -1.11
N GLN A 125 9.68 -0.27 -0.37
CA GLN A 125 10.13 0.83 0.51
C GLN A 125 9.17 0.98 1.69
N LEU A 126 9.59 1.75 2.69
CA LEU A 126 8.75 2.07 3.83
C LEU A 126 7.56 2.96 3.41
N MET A 127 6.33 2.49 3.63
CA MET A 127 5.11 3.19 3.23
C MET A 127 4.76 4.32 4.19
N THR A 128 5.38 5.47 4.01
CA THR A 128 4.94 6.73 4.64
C THR A 128 3.80 7.36 3.84
N LYS A 129 3.07 8.32 4.43
CA LYS A 129 2.00 9.06 3.73
C LYS A 129 2.48 9.65 2.39
N LYS A 130 3.71 10.20 2.35
CA LYS A 130 4.28 10.76 1.12
C LYS A 130 4.52 9.69 0.04
N GLN A 131 5.00 8.51 0.44
CA GLN A 131 5.23 7.42 -0.49
C GLN A 131 3.92 6.82 -1.01
N VAL A 132 2.93 6.62 -0.14
CA VAL A 132 1.60 6.17 -0.55
C VAL A 132 0.98 7.13 -1.57
N THR A 133 1.10 8.45 -1.37
CA THR A 133 0.64 9.44 -2.35
C THR A 133 1.33 9.28 -3.71
N LYS A 134 2.66 9.06 -3.71
CA LYS A 134 3.40 8.82 -4.95
C LYS A 134 3.00 7.53 -5.65
N VAL A 135 2.75 6.46 -4.89
CA VAL A 135 2.30 5.17 -5.45
C VAL A 135 0.93 5.32 -6.11
N ILE A 136 -0.01 6.02 -5.47
CA ILE A 136 -1.34 6.26 -6.04
C ILE A 136 -1.25 7.12 -7.31
N ASP A 137 -0.43 8.20 -7.30
CA ASP A 137 -0.22 9.02 -8.51
C ASP A 137 0.40 8.21 -9.65
N TYR A 138 1.37 7.36 -9.33
CA TYR A 138 2.00 6.50 -10.33
C TYR A 138 1.01 5.50 -10.95
N ILE A 139 0.20 4.83 -10.12
CA ILE A 139 -0.81 3.88 -10.60
C ILE A 139 -1.86 4.60 -11.45
N TYR A 140 -2.30 5.78 -11.03
CA TYR A 140 -3.26 6.57 -11.81
C TYR A 140 -2.76 6.90 -13.21
N ARG A 141 -1.48 7.30 -13.33
CA ARG A 141 -0.88 7.65 -14.62
C ARG A 141 -0.66 6.47 -15.56
N HIS A 142 -0.44 5.26 -15.02
CA HIS A 142 -0.08 4.09 -15.82
C HIS A 142 -1.25 3.11 -16.01
N CYS A 143 -2.16 3.01 -15.05
CA CYS A 143 -3.28 2.06 -15.07
C CYS A 143 -4.64 2.73 -15.26
N GLY A 144 -4.71 4.06 -15.10
CA GLY A 144 -5.95 4.82 -15.24
C GLY A 144 -6.83 4.80 -13.99
N GLN A 145 -8.01 5.41 -14.13
CA GLN A 145 -8.92 5.72 -13.02
C GLN A 145 -9.46 4.48 -12.31
N LYS A 146 -9.98 3.51 -13.05
CA LYS A 146 -10.65 2.33 -12.50
C LYS A 146 -9.72 1.49 -11.61
N ASP A 147 -8.53 1.20 -12.12
CA ASP A 147 -7.56 0.37 -11.39
C ASP A 147 -7.00 1.10 -10.17
N THR A 148 -6.89 2.43 -10.24
CA THR A 148 -6.48 3.25 -9.09
C THR A 148 -7.50 3.20 -7.97
N VAL A 149 -8.80 3.27 -8.27
CA VAL A 149 -9.85 3.17 -7.26
C VAL A 149 -9.84 1.79 -6.61
N ILE A 150 -9.78 0.72 -7.42
CA ILE A 150 -9.72 -0.65 -6.89
C ILE A 150 -8.48 -0.86 -6.02
N PHE A 151 -7.34 -0.33 -6.45
CA PHE A 151 -6.10 -0.39 -5.67
C PHE A 151 -6.23 0.37 -4.34
N ALA A 152 -6.80 1.58 -4.35
CA ALA A 152 -7.01 2.38 -3.15
C ALA A 152 -7.94 1.69 -2.15
N ASP A 153 -9.03 1.07 -2.61
CA ASP A 153 -9.96 0.32 -1.77
C ASP A 153 -9.29 -0.91 -1.12
N LYS A 154 -8.52 -1.67 -1.90
CA LYS A 154 -7.76 -2.82 -1.38
C LYS A 154 -6.69 -2.38 -0.38
N MET A 155 -6.01 -1.27 -0.67
CA MET A 155 -5.00 -0.69 0.23
C MET A 155 -5.64 -0.23 1.55
N MET A 156 -6.82 0.37 1.51
CA MET A 156 -7.58 0.77 2.68
C MET A 156 -7.93 -0.45 3.55
N ALA A 157 -8.51 -1.50 2.96
CA ALA A 157 -8.87 -2.72 3.66
C ALA A 157 -7.65 -3.39 4.30
N LEU A 158 -6.54 -3.49 3.56
CA LEU A 158 -5.28 -4.06 4.05
C LEU A 158 -4.68 -3.21 5.18
N GLY A 159 -4.70 -1.89 5.04
CA GLY A 159 -4.18 -0.96 6.04
C GLY A 159 -4.94 -1.06 7.37
N PHE A 160 -6.27 -1.06 7.36
CA PHE A 160 -7.08 -1.25 8.55
C PHE A 160 -6.85 -2.61 9.21
N ASN A 161 -6.78 -3.68 8.41
CA ASN A 161 -6.49 -5.01 8.93
C ASN A 161 -5.12 -5.04 9.64
N GLN A 162 -4.09 -4.48 9.02
CA GLN A 162 -2.75 -4.46 9.60
C GLN A 162 -2.65 -3.52 10.82
N ALA A 163 -3.37 -2.43 10.86
CA ALA A 163 -3.46 -1.58 12.04
C ALA A 163 -4.10 -2.32 13.24
N CYS A 164 -5.15 -3.09 12.97
CA CYS A 164 -5.80 -3.93 13.97
C CYS A 164 -4.86 -5.03 14.50
N VAL A 165 -4.23 -5.78 13.60
CA VAL A 165 -3.31 -6.88 13.97
C VAL A 165 -2.06 -6.38 14.69
N SER A 166 -1.56 -5.19 14.35
CA SER A 166 -0.38 -4.59 14.98
C SER A 166 -0.58 -4.25 16.44
N GLY A 167 -1.84 -4.00 16.87
CA GLY A 167 -2.17 -3.67 18.26
C GLY A 167 -1.49 -2.40 18.78
N ILE A 168 -1.16 -1.46 17.91
CA ILE A 168 -0.44 -0.23 18.27
C ILE A 168 -1.38 0.66 19.09
N SER A 169 -0.96 0.97 20.33
CA SER A 169 -1.61 1.98 21.16
C SER A 169 -0.56 2.83 21.88
N PHE A 170 -0.95 4.01 22.34
CA PHE A 170 -0.09 4.86 23.14
C PHE A 170 -0.90 5.53 24.26
N GLY A 171 -0.27 5.68 25.41
CA GLY A 171 -0.83 6.36 26.57
C GLY A 171 -0.16 7.71 26.84
N ILE A 172 -0.65 8.41 27.84
CA ILE A 172 -0.06 9.70 28.29
C ILE A 172 1.40 9.51 28.73
N SER A 173 1.74 8.37 29.31
CA SER A 173 3.09 8.02 29.75
C SER A 173 4.11 7.91 28.62
N ASP A 174 3.66 7.65 27.41
CA ASP A 174 4.53 7.52 26.22
C ASP A 174 4.89 8.88 25.62
N LEU A 175 4.17 9.94 26.02
CA LEU A 175 4.39 11.32 25.59
C LEU A 175 5.45 12.00 26.47
N THR A 176 6.72 11.63 26.27
CA THR A 176 7.83 12.22 27.02
C THR A 176 8.17 13.63 26.52
N THR A 177 8.20 14.59 27.45
CA THR A 177 8.63 15.96 27.12
C THR A 177 10.16 16.01 27.02
N PRO A 178 10.74 16.52 25.93
CA PRO A 178 12.19 16.69 25.82
C PRO A 178 12.71 17.67 26.88
N VAL A 179 13.81 17.33 27.54
CA VAL A 179 14.46 18.16 28.58
C VAL A 179 14.80 19.58 28.07
N LYS A 180 15.05 19.75 26.77
CA LYS A 180 15.32 21.06 26.14
C LYS A 180 14.09 21.97 26.00
N LYS A 181 12.90 21.52 26.40
CA LYS A 181 11.68 22.31 26.32
C LYS A 181 11.44 23.17 27.58
N GLU A 182 12.14 22.87 28.68
CA GLU A 182 12.23 23.69 29.86
C GLU A 182 13.33 24.75 29.67
#